data_05a9159b1b2b002e99b937610624a3ac
#
_entry.id   05a9159b1b2b002e99b937610624a3ac
#
_cell.length_a   1.000
_cell.length_b   1.000
_cell.length_c   1.000
_cell.angle_alpha   90.00
_cell.angle_beta   90.00
_cell.angle_gamma   90.00
#
_symmetry.space_group_name_H-M   'P 1'
#
loop_
_entity.id
_entity.type
_entity.pdbx_description
1 polymer ?
#
loop_
_entity_poly.entity_id
_entity_poly.type
_entity_poly.pdbx_seq_one_letter_code
_entity_poly.pdbx_strand_id
1 'polypeptide(L)'
;MNKILVIIFSVFISTANAKDVSSFVGNLIPGEGLTEASIQINEDDNPDIEILAVRDLNSSEYSNTFTQFSLHTQETNGHDRIIGNLGFGYRKLSVDKSNLFGINAFIDNDFEAEHQRASIGFEAKGAYLDLSINSYHALTNPKTYKGSKEEVLSGQTIDLSSQIPYAPWAKLNYQSYSWDNVKASTDTEGYTLGLETYLTPSLALELKNDYNDSDAVDDEFTYKLTFVHPPRNDGKSMQDGFSNLAFEKQNMETKLKDKVQRDNNIVIEIQGSVIVTSK
;
A
#
# COMPACT_ATOMS: atom_id res chain seq x y z
N MET A 1 -3.94 -23.33 -0.47
CA MET A 1 -3.35 -22.86 0.81
C MET A 1 -4.10 -21.64 1.35
N ASN A 2 -4.60 -20.76 0.50
CA ASN A 2 -5.27 -19.50 0.88
C ASN A 2 -6.56 -19.66 1.71
N LYS A 3 -7.39 -20.69 1.45
CA LYS A 3 -8.64 -20.90 2.20
C LYS A 3 -8.45 -21.16 3.69
N ILE A 4 -7.34 -21.80 4.08
CA ILE A 4 -7.04 -22.07 5.50
C ILE A 4 -6.58 -20.79 6.21
N LEU A 5 -5.79 -19.96 5.55
CA LEU A 5 -5.30 -18.69 6.10
C LEU A 5 -6.44 -17.65 6.26
N VAL A 6 -7.35 -17.57 5.29
CA VAL A 6 -8.58 -16.74 5.36
C VAL A 6 -9.51 -17.22 6.48
N ILE A 7 -9.64 -18.53 6.69
CA ILE A 7 -10.44 -19.09 7.79
C ILE A 7 -9.79 -18.76 9.14
N ILE A 8 -8.47 -18.85 9.28
CA ILE A 8 -7.76 -18.47 10.50
C ILE A 8 -7.98 -16.98 10.78
N PHE A 9 -7.86 -16.12 9.78
CA PHE A 9 -8.04 -14.68 9.94
C PHE A 9 -9.50 -14.32 10.25
N SER A 10 -10.49 -14.96 9.63
CA SER A 10 -11.92 -14.75 9.90
C SER A 10 -12.34 -15.26 11.29
N VAL A 11 -11.73 -16.33 11.81
CA VAL A 11 -11.95 -16.82 13.18
C VAL A 11 -11.39 -15.83 14.21
N PHE A 12 -10.22 -15.19 13.93
CA PHE A 12 -9.67 -14.14 14.80
C PHE A 12 -10.58 -12.90 14.86
N ILE A 13 -11.18 -12.48 13.75
CA ILE A 13 -12.10 -11.33 13.72
C ILE A 13 -13.38 -11.59 14.52
N SER A 14 -13.88 -12.82 14.54
CA SER A 14 -15.16 -13.16 15.20
C SER A 14 -15.07 -13.26 16.72
N THR A 15 -13.88 -13.43 17.29
CA THR A 15 -13.72 -13.71 18.74
C THR A 15 -12.74 -12.79 19.45
N ALA A 16 -11.89 -12.05 18.72
CA ALA A 16 -10.86 -11.20 19.30
C ALA A 16 -11.26 -9.71 19.23
N ASN A 17 -10.91 -8.98 20.28
CA ASN A 17 -10.94 -7.52 20.27
C ASN A 17 -9.86 -7.02 19.28
N ALA A 18 -10.14 -5.98 18.47
CA ALA A 18 -9.19 -5.41 17.50
C ALA A 18 -7.82 -5.08 18.14
N LYS A 19 -7.78 -4.75 19.42
CA LYS A 19 -6.57 -4.51 20.20
C LYS A 19 -5.74 -5.78 20.38
N ASP A 20 -6.37 -6.92 20.60
CA ASP A 20 -5.66 -8.20 20.80
C ASP A 20 -5.06 -8.68 19.49
N VAL A 21 -5.79 -8.52 18.38
CA VAL A 21 -5.28 -8.81 17.02
C VAL A 21 -4.13 -7.88 16.67
N SER A 22 -4.24 -6.57 16.93
CA SER A 22 -3.16 -5.60 16.71
C SER A 22 -1.91 -5.98 17.50
N SER A 23 -2.04 -6.41 18.75
CA SER A 23 -0.90 -6.86 19.57
C SER A 23 -0.26 -8.13 19.01
N PHE A 24 -1.05 -9.08 18.50
CA PHE A 24 -0.55 -10.26 17.80
C PHE A 24 0.24 -9.86 16.54
N VAL A 25 -0.32 -8.98 15.71
CA VAL A 25 0.33 -8.46 14.50
C VAL A 25 1.67 -7.81 14.83
N GLY A 26 1.73 -7.00 15.91
CA GLY A 26 2.97 -6.36 16.36
C GLY A 26 4.07 -7.34 16.76
N ASN A 27 3.70 -8.54 17.23
CA ASN A 27 4.65 -9.57 17.61
C ASN A 27 5.15 -10.42 16.43
N LEU A 28 4.53 -10.33 15.24
CA LEU A 28 4.98 -11.09 14.06
C LEU A 28 6.37 -10.67 13.61
N ILE A 29 6.69 -9.38 13.77
CA ILE A 29 7.96 -8.81 13.31
C ILE A 29 8.56 -7.97 14.43
N PRO A 30 9.70 -8.38 15.01
CA PRO A 30 10.32 -7.64 16.11
C PRO A 30 10.83 -6.27 15.69
N GLY A 31 10.95 -5.36 16.65
CA GLY A 31 11.53 -4.02 16.50
C GLY A 31 10.50 -2.89 16.61
N GLU A 32 10.99 -1.68 16.88
CA GLU A 32 10.15 -0.48 16.97
C GLU A 32 9.75 -0.01 15.57
N GLY A 33 8.51 0.47 15.44
CA GLY A 33 7.94 0.98 14.21
C GLY A 33 6.53 0.46 13.93
N LEU A 34 6.08 0.60 12.70
CA LEU A 34 4.75 0.20 12.25
C LEU A 34 4.76 -1.27 11.79
N THR A 35 3.72 -2.01 12.14
CA THR A 35 3.40 -3.31 11.53
C THR A 35 1.93 -3.30 11.12
N GLU A 36 1.65 -3.70 9.89
CA GLU A 36 0.30 -3.87 9.36
C GLU A 36 0.11 -5.31 8.89
N ALA A 37 -1.09 -5.84 9.11
CA ALA A 37 -1.55 -7.07 8.48
C ALA A 37 -2.90 -6.80 7.84
N SER A 38 -3.03 -7.09 6.55
CA SER A 38 -4.25 -6.80 5.82
C SER A 38 -4.76 -8.00 5.04
N ILE A 39 -6.09 -7.99 4.82
CA ILE A 39 -6.78 -8.82 3.83
C ILE A 39 -7.45 -7.88 2.85
N GLN A 40 -7.24 -8.16 1.58
CA GLN A 40 -7.89 -7.50 0.46
C GLN A 40 -8.78 -8.50 -0.27
N ILE A 41 -9.96 -8.05 -0.66
CA ILE A 41 -10.92 -8.81 -1.45
C ILE A 41 -11.22 -7.99 -2.70
N ASN A 42 -10.91 -8.57 -3.84
CA ASN A 42 -11.25 -8.07 -5.17
C ASN A 42 -12.51 -8.80 -5.65
N GLU A 43 -13.25 -8.23 -6.61
CA GLU A 43 -14.56 -8.76 -7.00
C GLU A 43 -14.48 -10.18 -7.56
N ASP A 44 -13.46 -10.49 -8.36
CA ASP A 44 -13.36 -11.74 -9.12
C ASP A 44 -12.18 -12.63 -8.71
N ASP A 45 -11.28 -12.17 -7.80
CA ASP A 45 -10.06 -12.85 -7.43
C ASP A 45 -10.11 -13.53 -6.05
N ASN A 46 -9.11 -14.36 -5.76
CA ASN A 46 -8.90 -14.87 -4.41
C ASN A 46 -8.48 -13.73 -3.48
N PRO A 47 -8.87 -13.79 -2.18
CA PRO A 47 -8.42 -12.79 -1.22
C PRO A 47 -6.91 -12.72 -1.12
N ASP A 48 -6.35 -11.52 -1.22
CA ASP A 48 -4.94 -11.25 -0.99
C ASP A 48 -4.67 -10.96 0.48
N ILE A 49 -3.49 -11.39 0.94
CA ILE A 49 -3.03 -11.17 2.31
C ILE A 49 -1.69 -10.47 2.25
N GLU A 50 -1.52 -9.44 3.09
CA GLU A 50 -0.26 -8.73 3.21
C GLU A 50 0.17 -8.59 4.68
N ILE A 51 1.47 -8.73 4.91
CA ILE A 51 2.14 -8.28 6.12
C ILE A 51 3.17 -7.24 5.70
N LEU A 52 3.09 -6.04 6.29
CA LEU A 52 3.99 -4.93 6.04
C LEU A 52 4.60 -4.44 7.35
N ALA A 53 5.87 -4.09 7.33
CA ALA A 53 6.50 -3.46 8.49
C ALA A 53 7.44 -2.33 8.07
N VAL A 54 7.41 -1.25 8.86
CA VAL A 54 8.38 -0.16 8.83
C VAL A 54 9.20 -0.22 10.09
N ARG A 55 10.53 -0.16 9.99
CA ARG A 55 11.45 -0.21 11.13
C ARG A 55 12.42 0.94 11.10
N ASP A 56 12.49 1.65 12.21
CA ASP A 56 13.42 2.75 12.38
C ASP A 56 14.85 2.23 12.44
N LEU A 57 15.73 2.79 11.62
CA LEU A 57 17.17 2.52 11.64
C LEU A 57 17.93 3.60 12.40
N ASN A 58 17.54 4.86 12.19
CA ASN A 58 18.08 6.00 12.91
C ASN A 58 17.01 7.09 12.96
N SER A 59 16.52 7.40 14.15
CA SER A 59 15.45 8.36 14.36
C SER A 59 15.90 9.52 15.22
N SER A 60 15.49 10.72 14.87
CA SER A 60 15.65 11.95 15.63
C SER A 60 14.33 12.72 15.70
N GLU A 61 14.31 13.83 16.43
CA GLU A 61 13.12 14.69 16.52
C GLU A 61 12.65 15.24 15.16
N TYR A 62 13.58 15.40 14.20
CA TYR A 62 13.28 16.02 12.90
C TYR A 62 13.50 15.10 11.71
N SER A 63 13.98 13.89 11.92
CA SER A 63 14.25 12.99 10.80
C SER A 63 14.20 11.53 11.19
N ASN A 64 13.92 10.67 10.21
CA ASN A 64 13.95 9.23 10.35
C ASN A 64 14.59 8.58 9.13
N THR A 65 15.57 7.71 9.36
CA THR A 65 16.04 6.73 8.38
C THR A 65 15.39 5.40 8.72
N PHE A 66 14.74 4.78 7.78
CA PHE A 66 13.94 3.57 8.00
C PHE A 66 14.14 2.53 6.91
N THR A 67 13.78 1.30 7.23
CA THR A 67 13.52 0.25 6.25
C THR A 67 12.04 -0.11 6.27
N GLN A 68 11.48 -0.41 5.10
CA GLN A 68 10.15 -0.98 4.96
C GLN A 68 10.26 -2.28 4.19
N PHE A 69 9.53 -3.28 4.65
CA PHE A 69 9.38 -4.52 3.90
C PHE A 69 7.94 -5.00 3.96
N SER A 70 7.52 -5.71 2.93
CA SER A 70 6.23 -6.41 2.90
C SER A 70 6.36 -7.77 2.22
N LEU A 71 5.44 -8.64 2.56
CA LEU A 71 5.23 -9.92 1.91
C LEU A 71 3.73 -10.07 1.69
N HIS A 72 3.31 -10.32 0.45
CA HIS A 72 1.91 -10.43 0.13
C HIS A 72 1.66 -11.45 -0.98
N THR A 73 0.40 -11.92 -1.03
CA THR A 73 -0.09 -12.68 -2.17
C THR A 73 -0.59 -11.73 -3.25
N GLN A 74 -0.46 -12.13 -4.49
CA GLN A 74 -0.99 -11.45 -5.68
C GLN A 74 -1.47 -12.51 -6.66
N GLU A 75 -2.72 -12.47 -7.08
CA GLU A 75 -3.16 -13.28 -8.21
C GLU A 75 -2.73 -12.61 -9.51
N THR A 76 -2.15 -13.37 -10.43
CA THR A 76 -1.74 -12.86 -11.74
C THR A 76 -1.96 -13.95 -12.77
N ASN A 77 -2.79 -13.69 -13.77
CA ASN A 77 -3.16 -14.63 -14.84
C ASN A 77 -3.66 -15.98 -14.29
N GLY A 78 -4.55 -15.92 -13.27
CA GLY A 78 -5.14 -17.11 -12.63
C GLY A 78 -4.16 -17.92 -11.77
N HIS A 79 -3.05 -17.32 -11.35
CA HIS A 79 -2.04 -17.97 -10.52
C HIS A 79 -1.67 -17.11 -9.32
N ASP A 80 -1.83 -17.68 -8.14
CA ASP A 80 -1.35 -17.06 -6.89
C ASP A 80 0.18 -16.98 -6.90
N ARG A 81 0.71 -15.82 -6.52
CA ARG A 81 2.14 -15.52 -6.37
C ARG A 81 2.41 -14.93 -5.00
N ILE A 82 3.65 -15.00 -4.58
CA ILE A 82 4.14 -14.33 -3.39
C ILE A 82 5.12 -13.25 -3.83
N ILE A 83 4.78 -12.00 -3.51
CA ILE A 83 5.60 -10.84 -3.79
C ILE A 83 6.24 -10.35 -2.49
N GLY A 84 7.55 -10.10 -2.53
CA GLY A 84 8.28 -9.47 -1.44
C GLY A 84 8.83 -8.12 -1.87
N ASN A 85 8.67 -7.12 -1.01
CA ASN A 85 9.21 -5.79 -1.22
C ASN A 85 10.17 -5.45 -0.08
N LEU A 86 11.31 -4.85 -0.41
CA LEU A 86 12.28 -4.35 0.56
C LEU A 86 12.73 -2.95 0.13
N GLY A 87 12.62 -2.00 1.03
CA GLY A 87 13.02 -0.61 0.77
C GLY A 87 13.70 0.07 1.92
N PHE A 88 14.38 1.15 1.58
CA PHE A 88 15.02 2.07 2.51
C PHE A 88 14.56 3.48 2.20
N GLY A 89 14.37 4.28 3.24
CA GLY A 89 13.96 5.66 3.09
C GLY A 89 14.56 6.58 4.14
N TYR A 90 14.51 7.86 3.80
CA TYR A 90 14.87 8.95 4.69
C TYR A 90 13.78 10.02 4.65
N ARG A 91 13.33 10.45 5.82
CA ARG A 91 12.33 11.51 6.00
C ARG A 91 12.88 12.62 6.87
N LYS A 92 12.48 13.85 6.56
CA LYS A 92 12.85 15.05 7.31
C LYS A 92 11.67 15.99 7.47
N LEU A 93 11.44 16.48 8.68
CA LEU A 93 10.49 17.54 8.98
C LEU A 93 11.06 18.92 8.64
N SER A 94 10.16 19.84 8.25
CA SER A 94 10.48 21.27 8.25
C SER A 94 10.78 21.76 9.68
N VAL A 95 11.45 22.91 9.79
CA VAL A 95 11.84 23.48 11.10
C VAL A 95 10.63 23.75 12.00
N ASP A 96 9.50 24.17 11.42
CA ASP A 96 8.25 24.42 12.11
C ASP A 96 7.38 23.15 12.29
N LYS A 97 7.89 21.99 11.86
CA LYS A 97 7.22 20.69 11.90
C LYS A 97 5.85 20.67 11.19
N SER A 98 5.64 21.58 10.25
CA SER A 98 4.37 21.64 9.51
C SER A 98 4.34 20.74 8.27
N ASN A 99 5.52 20.39 7.75
CA ASN A 99 5.68 19.57 6.55
C ASN A 99 6.76 18.51 6.76
N LEU A 100 6.60 17.40 6.06
CA LEU A 100 7.56 16.31 5.96
C LEU A 100 7.93 16.09 4.51
N PHE A 101 9.21 15.88 4.24
CA PHE A 101 9.73 15.46 2.95
C PHE A 101 10.49 14.16 3.09
N GLY A 102 10.33 13.26 2.14
CA GLY A 102 10.97 11.96 2.14
C GLY A 102 11.43 11.52 0.76
N ILE A 103 12.45 10.66 0.77
CA ILE A 103 12.92 9.91 -0.39
C ILE A 103 13.04 8.45 -0.01
N ASN A 104 12.79 7.56 -0.96
CA ASN A 104 12.89 6.13 -0.73
C ASN A 104 13.32 5.38 -2.00
N ALA A 105 13.80 4.15 -1.82
CA ALA A 105 14.09 3.23 -2.90
C ALA A 105 13.72 1.82 -2.47
N PHE A 106 13.19 1.01 -3.41
CA PHE A 106 12.74 -0.35 -3.17
C PHE A 106 13.23 -1.31 -4.23
N ILE A 107 13.28 -2.59 -3.85
CA ILE A 107 13.37 -3.74 -4.74
C ILE A 107 12.16 -4.62 -4.44
N ASP A 108 11.45 -5.03 -5.48
CA ASP A 108 10.32 -5.93 -5.47
C ASP A 108 10.72 -7.25 -6.14
N ASN A 109 10.29 -8.37 -5.59
CA ASN A 109 10.60 -9.71 -6.09
C ASN A 109 9.37 -10.61 -6.06
N ASP A 110 9.03 -11.16 -7.21
CA ASP A 110 8.09 -12.27 -7.35
C ASP A 110 8.86 -13.58 -7.13
N PHE A 111 8.50 -14.35 -6.11
CA PHE A 111 9.24 -15.58 -5.75
C PHE A 111 8.88 -16.78 -6.61
N GLU A 112 7.77 -16.75 -7.33
CA GLU A 112 7.31 -17.83 -8.22
C GLU A 112 7.80 -17.66 -9.66
N ALA A 113 7.54 -16.51 -10.28
CA ALA A 113 7.98 -16.24 -11.65
C ALA A 113 9.37 -15.60 -11.71
N GLU A 114 9.97 -15.29 -10.56
CA GLU A 114 11.30 -14.68 -10.41
C GLU A 114 11.42 -13.31 -11.10
N HIS A 115 10.32 -12.59 -11.22
CA HIS A 115 10.32 -11.23 -11.71
C HIS A 115 10.85 -10.26 -10.66
N GLN A 116 11.57 -9.23 -11.12
CA GLN A 116 12.13 -8.20 -10.23
C GLN A 116 11.89 -6.80 -10.80
N ARG A 117 11.62 -5.89 -9.90
CA ARG A 117 11.42 -4.47 -10.18
C ARG A 117 12.13 -3.62 -9.12
N ALA A 118 12.73 -2.51 -9.50
CA ALA A 118 13.20 -1.48 -8.58
C ALA A 118 12.32 -0.24 -8.67
N SER A 119 12.28 0.55 -7.59
CA SER A 119 11.64 1.86 -7.63
C SER A 119 12.38 2.89 -6.80
N ILE A 120 12.20 4.15 -7.16
CA ILE A 120 12.56 5.32 -6.37
C ILE A 120 11.31 6.16 -6.13
N GLY A 121 11.20 6.75 -4.94
CA GLY A 121 10.04 7.54 -4.56
C GLY A 121 10.41 8.84 -3.85
N PHE A 122 9.52 9.81 -4.00
CA PHE A 122 9.55 11.08 -3.28
C PHE A 122 8.22 11.26 -2.53
N GLU A 123 8.29 11.77 -1.31
CA GLU A 123 7.12 12.07 -0.46
C GLU A 123 7.14 13.53 -0.03
N ALA A 124 5.98 14.19 -0.07
CA ALA A 124 5.74 15.47 0.56
C ALA A 124 4.42 15.39 1.34
N LYS A 125 4.48 15.44 2.67
CA LYS A 125 3.31 15.29 3.53
C LYS A 125 3.07 16.57 4.32
N GLY A 126 1.84 17.00 4.39
CA GLY A 126 1.40 18.16 5.15
C GLY A 126 0.29 17.80 6.14
N ALA A 127 -0.24 18.82 6.81
CA ALA A 127 -1.26 18.62 7.84
C ALA A 127 -2.56 18.00 7.27
N TYR A 128 -2.87 18.26 6.00
CA TYR A 128 -4.16 17.90 5.38
C TYR A 128 -4.03 17.12 4.07
N LEU A 129 -2.87 17.21 3.40
CA LEU A 129 -2.62 16.64 2.10
C LEU A 129 -1.26 15.96 2.09
N ASP A 130 -1.22 14.74 1.60
CA ASP A 130 -0.01 13.96 1.37
C ASP A 130 0.12 13.71 -0.14
N LEU A 131 1.35 13.84 -0.66
CA LEU A 131 1.74 13.54 -2.04
C LEU A 131 2.87 12.51 -2.02
N SER A 132 2.77 11.49 -2.86
CA SER A 132 3.87 10.58 -3.18
C SER A 132 4.01 10.44 -4.70
N ILE A 133 5.24 10.36 -5.19
CA ILE A 133 5.55 10.12 -6.61
C ILE A 133 6.55 8.98 -6.64
N ASN A 134 6.26 7.93 -7.40
CA ASN A 134 7.12 6.77 -7.52
C ASN A 134 7.40 6.48 -9.00
N SER A 135 8.65 6.12 -9.29
CA SER A 135 9.08 5.64 -10.60
C SER A 135 9.60 4.21 -10.46
N TYR A 136 9.09 3.32 -11.30
CA TYR A 136 9.37 1.88 -11.30
C TYR A 136 10.17 1.48 -12.52
N HIS A 137 11.14 0.59 -12.34
CA HIS A 137 12.02 0.09 -13.39
C HIS A 137 12.09 -1.42 -13.36
N ALA A 138 11.72 -2.07 -14.47
CA ALA A 138 11.88 -3.49 -14.66
C ALA A 138 13.37 -3.87 -14.58
N LEU A 139 13.69 -4.90 -13.79
CA LEU A 139 15.07 -5.41 -13.66
C LEU A 139 15.28 -6.74 -14.38
N THR A 140 14.21 -7.45 -14.68
CA THR A 140 14.26 -8.76 -15.33
C THR A 140 13.84 -8.68 -16.78
N ASN A 141 14.54 -9.47 -17.62
CA ASN A 141 14.13 -9.71 -18.99
C ASN A 141 12.82 -10.54 -19.03
N PRO A 142 12.11 -10.56 -20.18
CA PRO A 142 10.93 -11.39 -20.34
C PRO A 142 11.18 -12.84 -19.97
N LYS A 143 10.26 -13.46 -19.24
CA LYS A 143 10.31 -14.85 -18.79
C LYS A 143 9.07 -15.62 -19.23
N THR A 144 9.18 -16.93 -19.27
CA THR A 144 8.01 -17.79 -19.46
C THR A 144 7.66 -18.45 -18.13
N TYR A 145 6.45 -18.15 -17.65
CA TYR A 145 5.91 -18.74 -16.44
C TYR A 145 4.58 -19.45 -16.78
N LYS A 146 4.49 -20.74 -16.42
CA LYS A 146 3.32 -21.60 -16.67
C LYS A 146 2.75 -21.53 -18.11
N GLY A 147 3.62 -21.36 -19.10
CA GLY A 147 3.27 -21.34 -20.51
C GLY A 147 2.97 -19.96 -21.09
N SER A 148 2.85 -18.93 -20.27
CA SER A 148 2.69 -17.53 -20.68
C SER A 148 4.02 -16.80 -20.68
N LYS A 149 4.29 -16.02 -21.74
CA LYS A 149 5.46 -15.13 -21.78
C LYS A 149 5.08 -13.83 -21.08
N GLU A 150 5.79 -13.52 -20.03
CA GLU A 150 5.57 -12.38 -19.14
C GLU A 150 6.73 -11.39 -19.22
N GLU A 151 6.40 -10.12 -19.13
CA GLU A 151 7.35 -9.01 -19.13
C GLU A 151 6.97 -7.99 -18.06
N VAL A 152 7.90 -7.70 -17.13
CA VAL A 152 7.68 -6.68 -16.09
C VAL A 152 7.67 -5.30 -16.72
N LEU A 153 6.71 -4.48 -16.34
CA LEU A 153 6.61 -3.12 -16.85
C LEU A 153 7.33 -2.11 -15.95
N SER A 154 7.99 -1.16 -16.59
CA SER A 154 8.38 0.11 -15.98
C SER A 154 7.18 1.05 -15.97
N GLY A 155 7.23 2.11 -15.16
CA GLY A 155 6.14 3.07 -15.10
C GLY A 155 6.26 4.03 -13.92
N GLN A 156 5.16 4.70 -13.62
CA GLN A 156 5.11 5.68 -12.54
C GLN A 156 3.74 5.73 -11.88
N THR A 157 3.72 6.14 -10.60
CA THR A 157 2.51 6.48 -9.87
C THR A 157 2.61 7.86 -9.23
N ILE A 158 1.47 8.55 -9.13
CA ILE A 158 1.29 9.78 -8.36
C ILE A 158 0.14 9.53 -7.40
N ASP A 159 0.41 9.61 -6.11
CA ASP A 159 -0.55 9.35 -5.04
C ASP A 159 -0.86 10.66 -4.31
N LEU A 160 -2.13 10.95 -4.13
CA LEU A 160 -2.64 12.06 -3.32
C LEU A 160 -3.56 11.50 -2.25
N SER A 161 -3.38 11.95 -1.01
CA SER A 161 -4.24 11.56 0.11
C SER A 161 -4.63 12.79 0.91
N SER A 162 -5.93 12.96 1.15
CA SER A 162 -6.47 14.12 1.89
C SER A 162 -7.44 13.69 2.96
N GLN A 163 -7.42 14.39 4.09
CA GLN A 163 -8.42 14.23 5.14
C GLN A 163 -9.81 14.63 4.62
N ILE A 164 -10.85 13.87 4.98
CA ILE A 164 -12.23 14.24 4.70
C ILE A 164 -12.68 15.33 5.69
N PRO A 165 -13.32 16.42 5.21
CA PRO A 165 -13.82 17.48 6.08
C PRO A 165 -14.71 16.94 7.20
N TYR A 166 -14.48 17.39 8.43
CA TYR A 166 -15.19 17.00 9.67
C TYR A 166 -15.04 15.54 10.08
N ALA A 167 -14.35 14.71 9.28
CA ALA A 167 -14.10 13.30 9.55
C ALA A 167 -12.57 13.02 9.61
N PRO A 168 -11.88 13.40 10.70
CA PRO A 168 -10.42 13.27 10.81
C PRO A 168 -9.93 11.81 10.83
N TRP A 169 -10.85 10.87 10.97
CA TRP A 169 -10.64 9.44 10.92
C TRP A 169 -10.77 8.86 9.51
N ALA A 170 -11.10 9.68 8.50
CA ALA A 170 -11.27 9.24 7.12
C ALA A 170 -10.40 10.05 6.16
N LYS A 171 -9.91 9.40 5.11
CA LYS A 171 -9.11 9.99 4.03
C LYS A 171 -9.67 9.61 2.67
N LEU A 172 -9.62 10.56 1.76
CA LEU A 172 -9.81 10.32 0.34
C LEU A 172 -8.43 10.12 -0.30
N ASN A 173 -8.26 9.01 -1.01
CA ASN A 173 -7.05 8.66 -1.72
C ASN A 173 -7.32 8.71 -3.22
N TYR A 174 -6.37 9.27 -3.96
CA TYR A 174 -6.33 9.25 -5.41
C TYR A 174 -4.95 8.78 -5.84
N GLN A 175 -4.88 7.80 -6.73
CA GLN A 175 -3.64 7.39 -7.38
C GLN A 175 -3.84 7.48 -8.89
N SER A 176 -2.91 8.08 -9.60
CA SER A 176 -2.78 7.97 -11.05
C SER A 176 -1.57 7.12 -11.37
N TYR A 177 -1.69 6.28 -12.38
CA TYR A 177 -0.60 5.42 -12.84
C TYR A 177 -0.45 5.45 -14.36
N SER A 178 0.78 5.19 -14.81
CA SER A 178 1.12 4.99 -16.23
C SER A 178 2.19 3.90 -16.30
N TRP A 179 1.92 2.83 -17.06
CA TRP A 179 2.82 1.70 -17.26
C TRP A 179 3.24 1.63 -18.71
N ASP A 180 4.57 1.60 -18.94
CA ASP A 180 5.21 1.59 -20.26
C ASP A 180 5.03 0.20 -20.89
N ASN A 181 4.07 0.04 -21.79
CA ASN A 181 3.83 -1.22 -22.49
C ASN A 181 4.96 -1.51 -23.47
N VAL A 182 5.36 -2.77 -23.54
CA VAL A 182 6.47 -3.19 -24.43
C VAL A 182 5.96 -3.67 -25.79
N LYS A 183 4.79 -4.28 -25.83
CA LYS A 183 4.22 -4.87 -27.06
C LYS A 183 2.94 -4.20 -27.50
N ALA A 184 2.13 -3.72 -26.56
CA ALA A 184 0.97 -2.92 -26.91
C ALA A 184 1.40 -1.57 -27.52
N SER A 185 0.55 -1.00 -28.35
CA SER A 185 0.87 0.24 -29.09
C SER A 185 0.77 1.52 -28.25
N THR A 186 0.14 1.43 -27.08
CA THR A 186 -0.09 2.55 -26.15
C THR A 186 0.23 2.08 -24.73
N ASP A 187 0.69 3.00 -23.90
CA ASP A 187 0.91 2.75 -22.49
C ASP A 187 -0.44 2.48 -21.77
N THR A 188 -0.38 1.76 -20.67
CA THR A 188 -1.55 1.50 -19.84
C THR A 188 -1.65 2.61 -18.78
N GLU A 189 -2.67 3.42 -18.89
CA GLU A 189 -2.93 4.52 -17.97
C GLU A 189 -4.23 4.28 -17.20
N GLY A 190 -4.33 4.87 -16.01
CA GLY A 190 -5.53 4.78 -15.21
C GLY A 190 -5.42 5.55 -13.91
N TYR A 191 -6.47 5.46 -13.10
CA TYR A 191 -6.48 6.04 -11.77
C TYR A 191 -7.36 5.24 -10.81
N THR A 192 -6.99 5.26 -9.55
CA THR A 192 -7.74 4.65 -8.44
C THR A 192 -8.30 5.74 -7.54
N LEU A 193 -9.56 5.61 -7.16
CA LEU A 193 -10.18 6.40 -6.10
C LEU A 193 -10.41 5.51 -4.88
N GLY A 194 -9.96 5.97 -3.71
CA GLY A 194 -10.06 5.22 -2.47
C GLY A 194 -10.64 6.04 -1.31
N LEU A 195 -11.36 5.37 -0.44
CA LEU A 195 -11.82 5.87 0.85
C LEU A 195 -11.22 4.98 1.94
N GLU A 196 -10.27 5.52 2.70
CA GLU A 196 -9.72 4.87 3.90
C GLU A 196 -10.42 5.41 5.14
N THR A 197 -10.84 4.53 6.03
CA THR A 197 -11.47 4.92 7.29
C THR A 197 -10.94 4.07 8.44
N TYR A 198 -10.62 4.73 9.56
CA TYR A 198 -10.23 4.07 10.79
C TYR A 198 -11.46 3.76 11.65
N LEU A 199 -11.87 2.49 11.66
CA LEU A 199 -12.97 2.01 12.49
C LEU A 199 -12.63 2.07 13.98
N THR A 200 -11.37 1.76 14.29
CA THR A 200 -10.73 1.91 15.62
C THR A 200 -9.28 2.39 15.41
N PRO A 201 -8.54 2.81 16.45
CA PRO A 201 -7.11 3.16 16.30
C PRO A 201 -6.22 2.04 15.74
N SER A 202 -6.69 0.79 15.79
CA SER A 202 -5.94 -0.40 15.32
C SER A 202 -6.56 -1.08 14.11
N LEU A 203 -7.67 -0.58 13.56
CA LEU A 203 -8.39 -1.24 12.49
C LEU A 203 -8.85 -0.21 11.46
N ALA A 204 -8.36 -0.35 10.24
CA ALA A 204 -8.76 0.46 9.08
C ALA A 204 -9.53 -0.38 8.06
N LEU A 205 -10.49 0.25 7.41
CA LEU A 205 -11.18 -0.24 6.22
C LEU A 205 -10.88 0.70 5.07
N GLU A 206 -10.47 0.16 3.94
CA GLU A 206 -10.29 0.90 2.71
C GLU A 206 -11.19 0.31 1.62
N LEU A 207 -11.85 1.19 0.89
CA LEU A 207 -12.67 0.90 -0.29
C LEU A 207 -12.01 1.59 -1.45
N LYS A 208 -11.76 0.87 -2.54
CA LYS A 208 -11.14 1.41 -3.75
C LYS A 208 -11.94 1.04 -4.99
N ASN A 209 -11.91 1.92 -5.97
CA ASN A 209 -12.30 1.59 -7.34
C ASN A 209 -11.17 2.00 -8.27
N ASP A 210 -10.70 1.07 -9.08
CA ASP A 210 -9.70 1.29 -10.11
C ASP A 210 -10.40 1.50 -11.46
N TYR A 211 -10.01 2.58 -12.14
CA TYR A 211 -10.52 2.98 -13.45
C TYR A 211 -9.38 2.90 -14.46
N ASN A 212 -9.51 2.02 -15.43
CA ASN A 212 -8.49 1.77 -16.44
C ASN A 212 -8.94 2.29 -17.81
N ASP A 213 -8.05 2.95 -18.53
CA ASP A 213 -8.33 3.48 -19.89
C ASP A 213 -8.34 2.38 -20.97
N SER A 214 -8.05 1.12 -20.61
CA SER A 214 -8.04 0.00 -21.56
C SER A 214 -9.42 -0.64 -21.65
N ASP A 215 -10.01 -0.69 -22.85
CA ASP A 215 -11.25 -1.42 -23.11
C ASP A 215 -11.15 -2.96 -22.85
N ALA A 216 -9.94 -3.44 -22.55
CA ALA A 216 -9.66 -4.86 -22.32
C ALA A 216 -9.59 -5.25 -20.84
N VAL A 217 -9.65 -4.27 -19.92
CA VAL A 217 -9.60 -4.48 -18.47
C VAL A 217 -10.81 -3.80 -17.86
N ASP A 218 -11.63 -4.56 -17.16
CA ASP A 218 -12.80 -4.03 -16.44
C ASP A 218 -12.33 -3.19 -15.23
N ASP A 219 -13.16 -2.22 -14.84
CA ASP A 219 -12.97 -1.48 -13.58
C ASP A 219 -13.06 -2.46 -12.40
N GLU A 220 -12.17 -2.31 -11.42
CA GLU A 220 -12.08 -3.23 -10.29
C GLU A 220 -12.44 -2.54 -8.97
N PHE A 221 -13.38 -3.13 -8.22
CA PHE A 221 -13.70 -2.67 -6.88
C PHE A 221 -13.04 -3.56 -5.82
N THR A 222 -12.41 -2.92 -4.83
CA THR A 222 -11.59 -3.59 -3.82
C THR A 222 -12.02 -3.18 -2.41
N TYR A 223 -12.06 -4.17 -1.50
CA TYR A 223 -12.22 -3.99 -0.05
C TYR A 223 -10.93 -4.43 0.64
N LYS A 224 -10.34 -3.57 1.46
CA LYS A 224 -9.15 -3.91 2.25
C LYS A 224 -9.37 -3.63 3.72
N LEU A 225 -9.18 -4.65 4.55
CA LEU A 225 -9.21 -4.54 6.00
C LEU A 225 -7.79 -4.66 6.54
N THR A 226 -7.34 -3.66 7.31
CA THR A 226 -5.96 -3.57 7.82
C THR A 226 -5.94 -3.49 9.33
N PHE A 227 -5.22 -4.40 9.99
CA PHE A 227 -4.85 -4.30 11.39
C PHE A 227 -3.51 -3.59 11.52
N VAL A 228 -3.46 -2.57 12.39
CA VAL A 228 -2.32 -1.67 12.57
C VAL A 228 -1.74 -1.81 13.97
N HIS A 229 -0.43 -1.96 14.07
CA HIS A 229 0.32 -1.95 15.33
C HIS A 229 1.59 -1.07 15.21
N PRO A 230 1.88 -0.18 16.17
CA PRO A 230 1.04 0.16 17.33
C PRO A 230 -0.27 0.85 16.90
N PRO A 231 -1.29 0.85 17.80
CA PRO A 231 -2.48 1.66 17.58
C PRO A 231 -2.10 3.12 17.33
N ARG A 232 -2.79 3.79 16.44
CA ARG A 232 -2.52 5.22 16.15
C ARG A 232 -2.74 6.08 17.40
N ASN A 233 -1.71 6.76 17.84
CA ASN A 233 -1.75 7.60 19.05
C ASN A 233 -2.43 8.96 18.84
N ASP A 234 -2.38 9.47 17.60
CA ASP A 234 -2.99 10.72 17.16
C ASP A 234 -4.28 10.45 16.34
N GLY A 235 -4.52 9.17 16.08
CA GLY A 235 -5.53 8.70 15.18
C GLY A 235 -6.89 8.76 15.79
N LYS A 236 -7.71 9.67 15.33
CA LYS A 236 -9.13 9.59 15.51
C LYS A 236 -9.68 8.40 14.75
N SER A 237 -10.70 7.77 15.31
CA SER A 237 -11.45 6.68 14.71
C SER A 237 -12.91 7.08 14.55
N MET A 238 -13.69 6.31 13.84
CA MET A 238 -15.15 6.50 13.77
C MET A 238 -15.82 6.57 15.14
N GLN A 239 -15.21 5.95 16.16
CA GLN A 239 -15.74 5.97 17.54
C GLN A 239 -15.68 7.36 18.17
N ASP A 240 -14.79 8.24 17.69
CA ASP A 240 -14.65 9.62 18.20
C ASP A 240 -15.69 10.57 17.59
N GLY A 241 -16.43 10.12 16.56
CA GLY A 241 -17.44 10.91 15.87
C GLY A 241 -16.84 11.98 14.93
N PHE A 242 -17.68 12.95 14.58
CA PHE A 242 -17.28 14.04 13.69
C PHE A 242 -16.65 15.20 14.47
N SER A 243 -15.67 15.86 13.85
CA SER A 243 -15.03 17.05 14.38
C SER A 243 -15.89 18.31 14.16
N ASN A 244 -15.67 19.31 15.02
CA ASN A 244 -16.21 20.68 14.79
C ASN A 244 -15.35 21.50 13.79
N LEU A 245 -14.15 21.01 13.48
CA LEU A 245 -13.25 21.64 12.49
C LEU A 245 -13.34 20.89 11.17
N ALA A 246 -13.39 21.62 10.07
CA ALA A 246 -13.40 21.01 8.75
C ALA A 246 -12.15 20.14 8.52
N PHE A 247 -10.99 20.62 8.99
CA PHE A 247 -9.74 19.88 8.94
C PHE A 247 -9.04 19.99 10.29
N GLU A 248 -8.60 18.85 10.84
CA GLU A 248 -7.78 18.80 12.04
C GLU A 248 -6.30 18.70 11.67
N LYS A 249 -5.50 19.55 12.30
CA LYS A 249 -4.04 19.53 12.09
C LYS A 249 -3.48 18.22 12.62
N GLN A 250 -2.81 17.46 11.74
CA GLN A 250 -2.14 16.21 12.11
C GLN A 250 -0.76 16.50 12.73
N ASN A 251 -0.35 15.63 13.64
CA ASN A 251 1.01 15.67 14.16
C ASN A 251 1.97 15.06 13.14
N MET A 252 2.81 15.91 12.54
CA MET A 252 3.74 15.48 11.50
C MET A 252 4.90 14.63 12.03
N GLU A 253 5.18 14.65 13.34
CA GLU A 253 6.19 13.78 13.93
C GLU A 253 5.79 12.28 13.84
N THR A 254 4.49 11.98 13.97
CA THR A 254 4.00 10.61 13.84
C THR A 254 4.16 10.10 12.42
N LYS A 255 4.02 10.98 11.42
CA LYS A 255 4.20 10.64 9.99
C LYS A 255 5.64 10.26 9.60
N LEU A 256 6.63 10.56 10.44
CA LEU A 256 8.00 10.07 10.23
C LEU A 256 8.08 8.54 10.17
N LYS A 257 7.15 7.85 10.83
CA LYS A 257 7.10 6.38 10.96
C LYS A 257 6.03 5.70 10.11
N ASP A 258 5.28 6.47 9.31
CA ASP A 258 4.25 5.93 8.41
C ASP A 258 4.86 5.01 7.35
N LYS A 259 4.04 4.13 6.79
CA LYS A 259 4.42 3.41 5.57
C LYS A 259 4.63 4.36 4.39
N VAL A 260 5.47 3.95 3.45
CA VAL A 260 5.62 4.60 2.14
C VAL A 260 4.38 4.27 1.31
N GLN A 261 3.78 5.30 0.71
CA GLN A 261 2.68 5.13 -0.22
C GLN A 261 3.25 4.86 -1.62
N ARG A 262 3.00 3.64 -2.11
CA ARG A 262 3.50 3.15 -3.41
C ARG A 262 2.70 1.92 -3.86
N ASP A 263 2.85 1.53 -5.12
CA ASP A 263 2.38 0.25 -5.60
C ASP A 263 3.38 -0.86 -5.24
N ASN A 264 2.93 -1.85 -4.47
CA ASN A 264 3.72 -3.01 -4.04
C ASN A 264 3.61 -4.19 -5.01
N ASN A 265 2.61 -4.21 -5.88
CA ASN A 265 2.40 -5.26 -6.88
C ASN A 265 3.38 -5.11 -8.03
N ILE A 266 3.79 -6.23 -8.63
CA ILE A 266 4.57 -6.22 -9.87
C ILE A 266 3.61 -6.27 -11.06
N VAL A 267 3.55 -5.17 -11.82
CA VAL A 267 2.72 -5.08 -13.02
C VAL A 267 3.45 -5.76 -14.18
N ILE A 268 2.71 -6.61 -14.90
CA ILE A 268 3.26 -7.39 -16.01
C ILE A 268 2.41 -7.28 -17.28
N GLU A 269 3.06 -7.37 -18.42
CA GLU A 269 2.43 -7.57 -19.73
C GLU A 269 2.54 -9.04 -20.13
N ILE A 270 1.40 -9.63 -20.54
CA ILE A 270 1.32 -11.01 -21.01
C ILE A 270 0.81 -11.03 -22.45
N GLN A 271 1.64 -11.44 -23.38
CA GLN A 271 1.28 -11.60 -24.81
C GLN A 271 0.60 -10.35 -25.43
N GLY A 272 0.91 -9.16 -24.95
CA GLY A 272 0.31 -7.91 -25.40
C GLY A 272 -0.90 -7.42 -24.61
N SER A 273 -1.30 -8.14 -23.56
CA SER A 273 -2.29 -7.68 -22.56
C SER A 273 -1.59 -7.35 -21.25
N VAL A 274 -1.94 -6.22 -20.65
CA VAL A 274 -1.37 -5.79 -19.36
C VAL A 274 -2.27 -6.24 -18.23
N ILE A 275 -1.67 -6.76 -17.17
CA ILE A 275 -2.36 -7.10 -15.93
C ILE A 275 -1.91 -6.09 -14.87
N VAL A 276 -2.82 -5.21 -14.50
CA VAL A 276 -2.69 -4.29 -13.38
C VAL A 276 -3.55 -4.84 -12.26
N THR A 277 -2.94 -5.19 -11.15
CA THR A 277 -3.69 -5.60 -9.96
C THR A 277 -3.65 -4.42 -8.98
N SER A 278 -4.80 -3.84 -8.68
CA SER A 278 -4.94 -2.73 -7.74
C SER A 278 -4.62 -3.21 -6.31
N LYS A 279 -3.90 -2.40 -5.52
CA LYS A 279 -3.57 -2.73 -4.15
C LYS A 279 -3.77 -1.57 -3.17
#